data_122864fc9bb8572b66f07f6248fc835e
#
_entry.id   122864fc9bb8572b66f07f6248fc835e
#
_cell.length_a   1.000
_cell.length_b   1.000
_cell.length_c   1.000
_cell.angle_alpha   90.00
_cell.angle_beta   90.00
_cell.angle_gamma   90.00
#
_symmetry.space_group_name_H-M   'P 1'
#
loop_
_entity.id
_entity.type
_entity.pdbx_description
1 polymer ?
#
loop_
_entity_poly.entity_id
_entity_poly.type
_entity_poly.pdbx_seq_one_letter_code
_entity_poly.pdbx_strand_id
1 'polypeptide(L)'
;MTSNSILNTTGPLLHIVFFWLKEPDNQEDRAEFEAAIKKLIVNNPQATSNHLGCPAGSEKRNVVDNSFTYCYTMSFPDLDSQNKYQRDPTHSLFIEEASHLWERVLVNDSITF
;
A
#
# COMPACT_ATOMS: atom_id res chain seq x y z
N MET A 1 28.77 -2.28 13.04
CA MET A 1 27.99 -2.43 13.29
C MET A 1 27.07 -3.17 12.61
N THR A 2 26.76 -4.01 12.76
CA THR A 2 26.03 -4.94 12.02
C THR A 2 24.57 -5.07 12.38
N SER A 3 24.17 -4.61 13.55
CA SER A 3 22.79 -4.70 13.98
C SER A 3 21.84 -3.94 13.07
N ASN A 4 22.31 -2.86 12.43
CA ASN A 4 21.47 -2.08 11.53
C ASN A 4 21.13 -2.82 10.25
N SER A 5 21.96 -3.76 9.81
CA SER A 5 21.73 -4.47 8.56
C SER A 5 20.54 -5.44 8.64
N ILE A 6 20.16 -5.87 9.83
CA ILE A 6 18.99 -6.74 9.98
C ILE A 6 17.70 -5.96 10.23
N LEU A 7 17.81 -4.66 10.54
CA LEU A 7 16.63 -3.83 10.83
C LEU A 7 16.15 -3.06 9.62
N ASN A 8 17.00 -2.86 8.62
CA ASN A 8 16.65 -1.97 7.53
C ASN A 8 17.30 -2.41 6.23
N THR A 9 16.59 -3.17 5.45
CA THR A 9 17.09 -3.71 4.19
C THR A 9 16.63 -2.95 2.96
N THR A 10 15.48 -2.26 3.02
CA THR A 10 14.89 -1.64 1.84
C THR A 10 14.57 -0.16 2.01
N GLY A 11 14.52 0.31 3.24
CA GLY A 11 14.23 1.70 3.57
C GLY A 11 13.68 1.78 4.97
N PRO A 12 13.99 2.84 5.72
CA PRO A 12 13.61 2.95 7.13
C PRO A 12 12.13 3.23 7.33
N LEU A 13 11.44 3.81 6.35
CA LEU A 13 10.03 4.18 6.49
C LEU A 13 9.16 3.20 5.71
N LEU A 14 8.13 2.69 6.38
CA LEU A 14 7.19 1.76 5.79
C LEU A 14 5.80 2.41 5.80
N HIS A 15 5.20 2.51 4.62
CA HIS A 15 3.86 3.08 4.42
C HIS A 15 2.94 1.93 4.03
N ILE A 16 1.95 1.63 4.87
CA ILE A 16 1.08 0.47 4.71
C ILE A 16 -0.34 0.96 4.54
N VAL A 17 -0.97 0.57 3.43
CA VAL A 17 -2.33 1.00 3.10
C VAL A 17 -3.21 -0.23 2.90
N PHE A 18 -4.34 -0.25 3.61
CA PHE A 18 -5.35 -1.28 3.44
C PHE A 18 -6.58 -0.67 2.78
N PHE A 19 -7.16 -1.40 1.83
CA PHE A 19 -8.37 -0.97 1.12
C PHE A 19 -9.47 -1.99 1.30
N TRP A 20 -10.66 -1.50 1.59
CA TRP A 20 -11.88 -2.31 1.59
C TRP A 20 -12.76 -1.82 0.45
N LEU A 21 -12.97 -2.65 -0.58
CA LEU A 21 -13.85 -2.30 -1.69
C LEU A 21 -15.30 -2.37 -1.24
N LYS A 22 -16.15 -1.56 -1.87
CA LYS A 22 -17.61 -1.60 -1.63
C LYS A 22 -18.20 -2.93 -2.09
N GLU A 23 -17.69 -3.45 -3.21
CA GLU A 23 -18.13 -4.71 -3.82
C GLU A 23 -16.92 -5.61 -4.01
N PRO A 24 -16.40 -6.23 -2.92
CA PRO A 24 -15.13 -6.96 -2.99
C PRO A 24 -15.17 -8.22 -3.85
N ASP A 25 -16.37 -8.74 -4.15
CA ASP A 25 -16.53 -9.92 -4.99
C ASP A 25 -16.82 -9.58 -6.44
N ASN A 26 -16.96 -8.30 -6.79
CA ASN A 26 -17.23 -7.86 -8.16
C ASN A 26 -15.93 -7.87 -8.96
N GLN A 27 -15.86 -8.73 -9.98
CA GLN A 27 -14.63 -8.92 -10.75
C GLN A 27 -14.25 -7.70 -11.58
N GLU A 28 -15.24 -6.96 -12.08
CA GLU A 28 -14.98 -5.75 -12.85
C GLU A 28 -14.39 -4.65 -11.98
N ASP A 29 -14.93 -4.47 -10.76
CA ASP A 29 -14.42 -3.50 -9.80
C ASP A 29 -13.01 -3.85 -9.38
N ARG A 30 -12.74 -5.14 -9.14
CA ARG A 30 -11.40 -5.60 -8.80
C ARG A 30 -10.41 -5.32 -9.93
N ALA A 31 -10.80 -5.61 -11.16
CA ALA A 31 -9.93 -5.35 -12.31
C ALA A 31 -9.65 -3.86 -12.48
N GLU A 32 -10.65 -3.03 -12.28
CA GLU A 32 -10.48 -1.56 -12.35
C GLU A 32 -9.54 -1.05 -11.28
N PHE A 33 -9.72 -1.50 -10.02
CA PHE A 33 -8.83 -1.13 -8.93
C PHE A 33 -7.40 -1.60 -9.20
N GLU A 34 -7.23 -2.85 -9.61
CA GLU A 34 -5.91 -3.43 -9.86
C GLU A 34 -5.18 -2.70 -10.98
N ALA A 35 -5.87 -2.32 -12.04
CA ALA A 35 -5.27 -1.55 -13.12
C ALA A 35 -4.78 -0.17 -12.63
N ALA A 36 -5.61 0.51 -11.83
CA ALA A 36 -5.28 1.83 -11.32
C ALA A 36 -4.07 1.79 -10.37
N ILE A 37 -4.06 0.84 -9.42
CA ILE A 37 -2.98 0.78 -8.45
C ILE A 37 -1.67 0.28 -9.08
N LYS A 38 -1.73 -0.60 -10.06
CA LYS A 38 -0.53 -1.04 -10.78
C LYS A 38 0.09 0.11 -11.57
N LYS A 39 -0.74 0.98 -12.14
CA LYS A 39 -0.25 2.18 -12.81
C LYS A 39 0.45 3.11 -11.82
N LEU A 40 -0.10 3.29 -10.63
CA LEU A 40 0.55 4.06 -9.58
C LEU A 40 1.91 3.47 -9.22
N ILE A 41 1.98 2.15 -9.02
CA ILE A 41 3.22 1.48 -8.63
C ILE A 41 4.32 1.70 -9.68
N VAL A 42 3.98 1.50 -10.94
CA VAL A 42 4.94 1.65 -12.05
C VAL A 42 5.48 3.08 -12.13
N ASN A 43 4.66 4.07 -11.76
CA ASN A 43 5.01 5.47 -11.88
C ASN A 43 5.37 6.12 -10.53
N ASN A 44 5.77 5.33 -9.54
CA ASN A 44 6.15 5.83 -8.22
C ASN A 44 7.67 5.73 -8.02
N PRO A 45 8.44 6.75 -8.45
CA PRO A 45 9.89 6.71 -8.31
C PRO A 45 10.40 6.94 -6.90
N GLN A 46 9.54 7.43 -5.98
CA GLN A 46 9.97 7.74 -4.62
C GLN A 46 10.13 6.51 -3.74
N ALA A 47 9.37 5.45 -4.02
CA ALA A 47 9.41 4.24 -3.20
C ALA A 47 10.62 3.39 -3.53
N THR A 48 11.25 2.79 -2.51
CA THR A 48 12.37 1.86 -2.67
C THR A 48 11.91 0.41 -2.81
N SER A 49 10.69 0.11 -2.38
CA SER A 49 10.07 -1.21 -2.60
C SER A 49 8.56 -1.07 -2.61
N ASN A 50 7.90 -2.03 -3.24
CA ASN A 50 6.46 -2.09 -3.34
C ASN A 50 5.97 -3.52 -3.15
N HIS A 51 4.88 -3.67 -2.38
CA HIS A 51 4.18 -4.93 -2.23
C HIS A 51 2.68 -4.67 -2.37
N LEU A 52 2.05 -5.38 -3.27
CA LEU A 52 0.60 -5.33 -3.44
C LEU A 52 0.07 -6.74 -3.24
N GLY A 53 -0.86 -6.90 -2.29
CA GLY A 53 -1.39 -8.22 -1.95
C GLY A 53 -2.87 -8.19 -1.61
N CYS A 54 -3.41 -9.38 -1.47
CA CYS A 54 -4.73 -9.62 -0.94
C CYS A 54 -4.59 -10.49 0.32
N PRO A 55 -5.66 -10.71 1.10
CA PRO A 55 -5.54 -11.51 2.31
C PRO A 55 -4.96 -12.89 2.05
N ALA A 56 -3.99 -13.28 2.87
CA ALA A 56 -3.44 -14.63 2.84
C ALA A 56 -4.39 -15.58 3.57
N GLY A 57 -4.38 -16.85 3.17
CA GLY A 57 -5.16 -17.88 3.87
C GLY A 57 -4.46 -18.35 5.14
N SER A 58 -4.08 -17.42 6.00
CA SER A 58 -3.40 -17.75 7.25
C SER A 58 -4.37 -18.28 8.29
N GLU A 59 -3.83 -18.93 9.32
CA GLU A 59 -4.62 -19.49 10.40
C GLU A 59 -5.45 -18.41 11.09
N LYS A 60 -6.73 -18.71 11.34
CA LYS A 60 -7.61 -17.76 12.02
C LYS A 60 -7.25 -17.66 13.49
N ARG A 61 -7.00 -16.43 13.94
CA ARG A 61 -6.73 -16.10 15.34
C ARG A 61 -7.38 -14.75 15.63
N ASN A 62 -7.67 -14.49 16.91
CA ASN A 62 -8.36 -13.26 17.30
C ASN A 62 -7.61 -11.99 16.90
N VAL A 63 -6.27 -12.07 16.79
CA VAL A 63 -5.45 -10.91 16.43
C VAL A 63 -5.28 -10.74 14.92
N VAL A 64 -5.77 -11.66 14.11
CA VAL A 64 -5.64 -11.60 12.64
C VAL A 64 -6.90 -10.97 12.07
N ASP A 65 -6.72 -9.81 11.42
CA ASP A 65 -7.80 -9.13 10.70
C ASP A 65 -7.45 -9.12 9.22
N ASN A 66 -7.99 -10.07 8.49
CA ASN A 66 -7.85 -10.18 7.05
C ASN A 66 -9.12 -9.76 6.31
N SER A 67 -9.86 -8.79 6.89
CA SER A 67 -11.11 -8.31 6.29
C SER A 67 -10.88 -7.38 5.09
N PHE A 68 -9.67 -6.87 4.91
CA PHE A 68 -9.36 -5.97 3.80
C PHE A 68 -9.45 -6.67 2.44
N THR A 69 -9.62 -5.89 1.38
CA THR A 69 -9.60 -6.44 0.01
C THR A 69 -8.19 -6.43 -0.56
N TYR A 70 -7.47 -5.32 -0.39
CA TYR A 70 -6.10 -5.18 -0.88
C TYR A 70 -5.22 -4.52 0.18
N CYS A 71 -3.95 -4.88 0.17
CA CYS A 71 -2.92 -4.25 0.99
C CYS A 71 -1.80 -3.77 0.07
N TYR A 72 -1.46 -2.48 0.16
CA TYR A 72 -0.33 -1.92 -0.57
C TYR A 72 0.69 -1.42 0.43
N THR A 73 1.87 -2.02 0.41
CA THR A 73 2.97 -1.64 1.30
C THR A 73 4.13 -1.13 0.45
N MET A 74 4.67 0.01 0.82
CA MET A 74 5.84 0.56 0.16
C MET A 74 6.81 1.08 1.18
N SER A 75 8.10 1.07 0.84
CA SER A 75 9.13 1.64 1.69
C SER A 75 9.72 2.89 1.04
N PHE A 76 10.17 3.81 1.89
CA PHE A 76 10.79 5.07 1.47
C PHE A 76 12.07 5.30 2.25
N PRO A 77 13.06 6.01 1.67
CA PRO A 77 14.28 6.32 2.40
C PRO A 77 14.05 7.32 3.53
N ASP A 78 13.05 8.19 3.42
CA ASP A 78 12.76 9.22 4.42
C ASP A 78 11.35 9.79 4.24
N LEU A 79 10.95 10.65 5.16
CA LEU A 79 9.64 11.32 5.13
C LEU A 79 9.51 12.26 3.94
N ASP A 80 10.59 12.90 3.53
CA ASP A 80 10.54 13.81 2.37
C ASP A 80 10.13 13.06 1.12
N SER A 81 10.65 11.86 0.92
CA SER A 81 10.28 11.02 -0.23
C SER A 81 8.82 10.61 -0.16
N GLN A 82 8.32 10.24 1.03
CA GLN A 82 6.92 9.92 1.20
C GLN A 82 6.04 11.14 0.94
N ASN A 83 6.44 12.32 1.39
CA ASN A 83 5.70 13.56 1.15
C ASN A 83 5.65 13.88 -0.34
N LYS A 84 6.74 13.66 -1.07
CA LYS A 84 6.76 13.83 -2.52
C LYS A 84 5.78 12.87 -3.19
N TYR A 85 5.75 11.62 -2.75
CA TYR A 85 4.80 10.63 -3.24
C TYR A 85 3.35 11.10 -3.04
N GLN A 86 3.02 11.61 -1.85
CA GLN A 86 1.67 12.08 -1.54
C GLN A 86 1.23 13.25 -2.43
N ARG A 87 2.18 14.04 -2.93
CA ARG A 87 1.90 15.21 -3.79
C ARG A 87 2.07 14.92 -5.27
N ASP A 88 2.54 13.73 -5.61
CA ASP A 88 2.81 13.38 -7.01
C ASP A 88 1.49 13.30 -7.78
N PRO A 89 1.44 13.84 -9.02
CA PRO A 89 0.23 13.74 -9.84
C PRO A 89 -0.24 12.31 -10.08
N THR A 90 0.66 11.32 -10.11
CA THR A 90 0.26 9.92 -10.25
C THR A 90 -0.52 9.44 -9.04
N HIS A 91 -0.19 9.93 -7.84
CA HIS A 91 -0.98 9.61 -6.63
C HIS A 91 -2.38 10.20 -6.73
N SER A 92 -2.48 11.47 -7.13
CA SER A 92 -3.78 12.13 -7.32
C SER A 92 -4.62 11.43 -8.37
N LEU A 93 -3.99 11.00 -9.46
CA LEU A 93 -4.68 10.26 -10.53
C LEU A 93 -5.23 8.93 -10.01
N PHE A 94 -4.46 8.21 -9.20
CA PHE A 94 -4.94 6.97 -8.60
C PHE A 94 -6.19 7.21 -7.75
N ILE A 95 -6.17 8.22 -6.88
CA ILE A 95 -7.34 8.58 -6.06
C ILE A 95 -8.54 8.89 -6.96
N GLU A 96 -8.32 9.68 -8.01
CA GLU A 96 -9.38 10.06 -8.95
C GLU A 96 -9.98 8.85 -9.65
N GLU A 97 -9.15 7.89 -10.06
CA GLU A 97 -9.60 6.72 -10.82
C GLU A 97 -10.21 5.63 -9.94
N ALA A 98 -9.78 5.50 -8.69
CA ALA A 98 -10.09 4.33 -7.89
C ALA A 98 -10.92 4.60 -6.63
N SER A 99 -11.01 5.84 -6.16
CA SER A 99 -11.65 6.11 -4.87
C SER A 99 -13.13 5.75 -4.81
N HIS A 100 -13.83 5.77 -5.94
CA HIS A 100 -15.24 5.39 -5.98
C HIS A 100 -15.45 3.89 -5.71
N LEU A 101 -14.39 3.09 -5.78
CA LEU A 101 -14.47 1.64 -5.61
C LEU A 101 -14.38 1.21 -4.16
N TRP A 102 -13.79 2.02 -3.27
CA TRP A 102 -13.59 1.62 -1.88
C TRP A 102 -14.54 2.32 -0.92
N GLU A 103 -14.85 1.64 0.18
CA GLU A 103 -15.64 2.21 1.26
C GLU A 103 -14.78 2.61 2.47
N ARG A 104 -13.56 2.06 2.56
CA ARG A 104 -12.68 2.31 3.68
C ARG A 104 -11.22 2.19 3.25
N VAL A 105 -10.38 3.06 3.80
CA VAL A 105 -8.93 3.00 3.65
C VAL A 105 -8.33 3.19 5.05
N LEU A 106 -7.30 2.41 5.35
CA LEU A 106 -6.53 2.53 6.59
C LEU A 106 -5.07 2.64 6.24
N VAL A 107 -4.39 3.64 6.81
CA VAL A 107 -2.95 3.87 6.57
C VAL A 107 -2.21 3.76 7.89
N ASN A 108 -1.09 3.06 7.87
CA ASN A 108 -0.13 3.02 8.98
C ASN A 108 1.25 3.37 8.46
N ASP A 109 1.92 4.30 9.13
CA ASP A 109 3.28 4.70 8.81
C ASP A 109 4.19 4.33 9.97
N SER A 110 5.30 3.66 9.64
CA SER A 110 6.24 3.16 10.64
C SER A 110 7.65 3.48 10.19
N ILE A 111 8.51 3.80 11.15
CA ILE A 111 9.91 4.09 10.85
C ILE A 111 10.80 3.26 11.76
N THR A 112 11.92 2.78 11.21
CA THR A 112 12.89 2.02 12.01
C THR A 112 13.48 2.89 13.11
N PHE A 113 13.76 2.29 14.25
CA PHE A 113 14.32 3.02 15.41
C PHE A 113 15.59 2.37 15.94
#